data_23c4c6cfcf6f9ad96569b6b6fb72181e
#
_entry.id   23c4c6cfcf6f9ad96569b6b6fb72181e
#
_cell.length_a   1.000
_cell.length_b   1.000
_cell.length_c   1.000
_cell.angle_alpha   90.00
_cell.angle_beta   90.00
_cell.angle_gamma   90.00
#
_symmetry.space_group_name_H-M   'P 1'
#
loop_
_entity.id
_entity.type
_entity.pdbx_description
1 polymer ?
#
loop_
_entity_poly.entity_id
_entity_poly.type
_entity_poly.pdbx_seq_one_letter_code
_entity_poly.pdbx_strand_id
1 'polypeptide(L)'
;MLIPMLVVLGCALWAQRYQRGVADFLSAGRVGGRYVMSVASEMAGMGLITVVAATEAYYRSGLGYAFWEMLYLPVGFVLGLTGFCTYRFRETRAMTMGQFFEMRFSRSFRVTAAVIQSVSGIINYAIFPAVGARFLIYYLDLPGYVELGGWALPSFQLVMALFLGAALLITLLGGQVTVLVTDCVQGLFSYPMYLLILAFILWRFDWGTQVMPVLSSGEAGHSLLNPFEIENLRDFNAFYVFVGITGMFLGRLSWGGTQGFNSSARSAHEARMGNLLGTWRAQFYKWMSVILAIAALTYLHGRDFADEAHELRRELAS
;
A
#
# COMPACT_ATOMS: atom_id res chain seq x y z
N MET A 1 -11.09 16.07 0.51
CA MET A 1 -11.28 14.62 0.40
C MET A 1 -12.36 14.19 -0.59
N LEU A 2 -13.51 14.84 -0.66
CA LEU A 2 -14.60 14.46 -1.55
C LEU A 2 -14.26 14.56 -3.05
N ILE A 3 -13.49 15.57 -3.48
CA ILE A 3 -13.18 15.78 -4.91
C ILE A 3 -12.43 14.59 -5.53
N PRO A 4 -11.29 14.11 -4.99
CA PRO A 4 -10.62 12.94 -5.53
C PRO A 4 -11.52 11.69 -5.57
N MET A 5 -12.32 11.46 -4.53
CA MET A 5 -13.25 10.34 -4.47
C MET A 5 -14.32 10.40 -5.57
N LEU A 6 -14.92 11.58 -5.79
CA LEU A 6 -15.89 11.79 -6.86
C LEU A 6 -15.28 11.63 -8.26
N VAL A 7 -14.03 12.07 -8.44
CA VAL A 7 -13.29 11.86 -9.70
C VAL A 7 -13.06 10.37 -9.94
N VAL A 8 -12.60 9.63 -8.93
CA VAL A 8 -12.38 8.18 -9.04
C VAL A 8 -13.69 7.45 -9.35
N LEU A 9 -14.78 7.78 -8.66
CA LEU A 9 -16.10 7.20 -8.92
C LEU A 9 -16.61 7.55 -10.33
N GLY A 10 -16.47 8.80 -10.75
CA GLY A 10 -16.81 9.22 -12.12
C GLY A 10 -16.00 8.48 -13.19
N CYS A 11 -14.69 8.28 -12.95
CA CYS A 11 -13.84 7.46 -13.82
C CYS A 11 -14.26 5.99 -13.82
N ALA A 12 -14.71 5.44 -12.69
CA ALA A 12 -15.22 4.07 -12.61
C ALA A 12 -16.50 3.92 -13.47
N LEU A 13 -17.45 4.84 -13.33
CA LEU A 13 -18.68 4.87 -14.12
C LEU A 13 -18.40 5.08 -15.61
N TRP A 14 -17.40 5.86 -15.95
CA TRP A 14 -16.99 6.05 -17.33
C TRP A 14 -16.30 4.80 -17.91
N ALA A 15 -15.46 4.11 -17.16
CA ALA A 15 -14.69 2.97 -17.60
C ALA A 15 -15.53 1.70 -17.79
N GLN A 16 -16.65 1.53 -17.06
CA GLN A 16 -17.52 0.35 -17.17
C GLN A 16 -18.01 0.10 -18.61
N ARG A 17 -18.17 1.16 -19.44
CA ARG A 17 -18.61 1.05 -20.84
C ARG A 17 -17.63 0.29 -21.73
N TYR A 18 -16.39 0.14 -21.32
CA TYR A 18 -15.36 -0.61 -22.04
C TYR A 18 -15.37 -2.09 -21.68
N GLN A 19 -16.11 -2.50 -20.67
CA GLN A 19 -16.29 -3.89 -20.31
C GLN A 19 -17.32 -4.54 -21.25
N ARG A 20 -16.86 -5.44 -22.11
CA ARG A 20 -17.70 -6.13 -23.10
C ARG A 20 -17.82 -7.63 -22.87
N GLY A 21 -16.96 -8.22 -22.02
CA GLY A 21 -16.96 -9.66 -21.79
C GLY A 21 -16.13 -10.09 -20.59
N VAL A 22 -16.09 -11.40 -20.35
CA VAL A 22 -15.37 -12.02 -19.23
C VAL A 22 -13.87 -11.71 -19.24
N ALA A 23 -13.27 -11.64 -20.44
CA ALA A 23 -11.85 -11.31 -20.58
C ALA A 23 -11.55 -9.88 -20.14
N ASP A 24 -12.46 -8.93 -20.40
CA ASP A 24 -12.32 -7.55 -19.97
C ASP A 24 -12.50 -7.45 -18.45
N PHE A 25 -13.49 -8.18 -17.92
CA PHE A 25 -13.75 -8.22 -16.47
C PHE A 25 -12.60 -8.79 -15.66
N LEU A 26 -11.99 -9.89 -16.10
CA LEU A 26 -10.95 -10.61 -15.36
C LEU A 26 -9.52 -10.12 -15.66
N SER A 27 -9.26 -9.62 -16.86
CA SER A 27 -7.91 -9.29 -17.33
C SER A 27 -7.85 -8.02 -18.19
N ALA A 28 -8.81 -7.13 -18.08
CA ALA A 28 -8.89 -5.86 -18.82
C ALA A 28 -8.58 -6.02 -20.32
N GLY A 29 -9.11 -7.07 -20.97
CA GLY A 29 -8.85 -7.35 -22.38
C GLY A 29 -7.39 -7.54 -22.77
N ARG A 30 -6.48 -7.59 -21.78
CA ARG A 30 -5.02 -7.70 -21.98
C ARG A 30 -4.42 -6.51 -22.73
N VAL A 31 -4.89 -5.32 -22.48
CA VAL A 31 -4.44 -4.09 -23.17
C VAL A 31 -3.44 -3.26 -22.35
N GLY A 32 -3.18 -3.66 -21.11
CA GLY A 32 -2.32 -2.91 -20.17
C GLY A 32 -0.88 -2.79 -20.68
N GLY A 33 -0.41 -1.54 -20.90
CA GLY A 33 0.99 -1.23 -21.16
C GLY A 33 1.77 -1.04 -19.85
N ARG A 34 3.12 -1.11 -19.92
CA ARG A 34 4.03 -1.03 -18.77
C ARG A 34 3.78 0.17 -17.84
N TYR A 35 3.48 1.33 -18.38
CA TYR A 35 3.26 2.55 -17.58
C TYR A 35 1.96 2.48 -16.78
N VAL A 36 0.87 2.08 -17.41
CA VAL A 36 -0.43 1.88 -16.74
C VAL A 36 -0.29 0.80 -15.67
N MET A 37 0.32 -0.33 -16.02
CA MET A 37 0.54 -1.45 -15.12
C MET A 37 1.36 -1.07 -13.89
N SER A 38 2.43 -0.29 -14.07
CA SER A 38 3.31 0.10 -12.96
C SER A 38 2.65 1.08 -11.99
N VAL A 39 1.78 1.97 -12.48
CA VAL A 39 1.02 2.89 -11.61
C VAL A 39 -0.09 2.14 -10.89
N ALA A 40 -0.92 1.41 -11.64
CA ALA A 40 -2.10 0.75 -11.10
C ALA A 40 -1.72 -0.35 -10.08
N SER A 41 -0.71 -1.18 -10.36
CA SER A 41 -0.30 -2.23 -9.42
C SER A 41 0.27 -1.68 -8.11
N GLU A 42 0.95 -0.54 -8.15
CA GLU A 42 1.46 0.11 -6.94
C GLU A 42 0.33 0.76 -6.13
N MET A 43 -0.60 1.46 -6.80
CA MET A 43 -1.74 2.06 -6.12
C MET A 43 -2.67 1.00 -5.50
N ALA A 44 -2.87 -0.15 -6.16
CA ALA A 44 -3.63 -1.27 -5.59
C ALA A 44 -2.99 -1.88 -4.33
N GLY A 45 -1.66 -1.80 -4.20
CA GLY A 45 -0.93 -2.21 -3.00
C GLY A 45 -0.91 -1.15 -1.89
N MET A 46 -1.30 0.09 -2.23
CA MET A 46 -1.31 1.22 -1.30
C MET A 46 -2.65 1.32 -0.59
N GLY A 47 -2.62 1.11 0.71
CA GLY A 47 -3.75 1.41 1.58
C GLY A 47 -3.33 2.38 2.68
N LEU A 48 -4.29 2.96 3.38
CA LEU A 48 -4.00 3.81 4.53
C LEU A 48 -3.16 3.08 5.58
N ILE A 49 -3.44 1.79 5.80
CA ILE A 49 -2.65 0.94 6.69
C ILE A 49 -1.17 0.89 6.30
N THR A 50 -0.86 0.85 4.99
CA THR A 50 0.52 0.80 4.50
C THR A 50 1.28 2.05 4.91
N VAL A 51 0.64 3.23 4.78
CA VAL A 51 1.24 4.51 5.18
C VAL A 51 1.34 4.61 6.70
N VAL A 52 0.25 4.33 7.43
CA VAL A 52 0.21 4.44 8.89
C VAL A 52 1.20 3.49 9.55
N ALA A 53 1.18 2.20 9.18
CA ALA A 53 2.09 1.21 9.77
C ALA A 53 3.56 1.48 9.45
N ALA A 54 3.86 1.90 8.20
CA ALA A 54 5.23 2.27 7.84
C ALA A 54 5.69 3.51 8.63
N THR A 55 4.85 4.55 8.71
CA THR A 55 5.18 5.77 9.47
C THR A 55 5.38 5.45 10.96
N GLU A 56 4.55 4.59 11.56
CA GLU A 56 4.71 4.15 12.95
C GLU A 56 6.04 3.40 13.15
N ALA A 57 6.40 2.49 12.25
CA ALA A 57 7.66 1.76 12.34
C ALA A 57 8.86 2.70 12.23
N TYR A 58 8.84 3.65 11.31
CA TYR A 58 9.90 4.66 11.18
C TYR A 58 9.92 5.65 12.35
N TYR A 59 8.76 5.99 12.90
CA TYR A 59 8.68 6.83 14.10
C TYR A 59 9.37 6.17 15.30
N ARG A 60 9.16 4.87 15.49
CA ARG A 60 9.75 4.09 16.60
C ARG A 60 11.24 3.82 16.43
N SER A 61 11.72 3.67 15.21
CA SER A 61 13.06 3.14 14.92
C SER A 61 13.92 4.03 14.03
N GLY A 62 13.41 5.19 13.66
CA GLY A 62 14.15 6.17 12.88
C GLY A 62 14.65 5.63 11.54
N LEU A 63 15.88 6.01 11.20
CA LEU A 63 16.58 5.59 9.97
C LEU A 63 17.08 4.14 10.03
N GLY A 64 17.18 3.54 11.23
CA GLY A 64 17.60 2.15 11.38
C GLY A 64 16.69 1.18 10.62
N TYR A 65 15.37 1.34 10.76
CA TYR A 65 14.40 0.52 10.01
C TYR A 65 14.45 0.78 8.50
N ALA A 66 14.61 2.04 8.09
CA ALA A 66 14.73 2.41 6.68
C ALA A 66 15.93 1.74 6.01
N PHE A 67 17.07 1.61 6.72
CA PHE A 67 18.24 0.90 6.23
C PHE A 67 17.92 -0.57 5.88
N TRP A 68 17.26 -1.29 6.77
CA TRP A 68 16.89 -2.68 6.55
C TRP A 68 15.88 -2.86 5.41
N GLU A 69 14.91 -1.96 5.30
CA GLU A 69 13.97 -1.98 4.16
C GLU A 69 14.65 -1.72 2.81
N MET A 70 15.73 -0.94 2.79
CA MET A 70 16.49 -0.72 1.57
C MET A 70 17.16 -1.99 1.04
N LEU A 71 17.43 -3.00 1.87
CA LEU A 71 17.97 -4.28 1.42
C LEU A 71 17.00 -5.06 0.54
N TYR A 72 15.68 -4.80 0.64
CA TYR A 72 14.70 -5.41 -0.25
C TYR A 72 14.71 -4.81 -1.67
N LEU A 73 15.21 -3.59 -1.83
CA LEU A 73 15.17 -2.88 -3.11
C LEU A 73 15.98 -3.59 -4.21
N PRO A 74 17.25 -3.97 -4.02
CA PRO A 74 18.00 -4.74 -5.00
C PRO A 74 17.31 -6.05 -5.38
N VAL A 75 16.74 -6.75 -4.41
CA VAL A 75 16.00 -8.00 -4.64
C VAL A 75 14.78 -7.73 -5.52
N GLY A 76 14.01 -6.70 -5.21
CA GLY A 76 12.86 -6.26 -6.00
C GLY A 76 13.23 -5.93 -7.45
N PHE A 77 14.34 -5.22 -7.65
CA PHE A 77 14.87 -4.94 -9.00
C PHE A 77 15.30 -6.20 -9.75
N VAL A 78 16.01 -7.13 -9.11
CA VAL A 78 16.39 -8.40 -9.74
C VAL A 78 15.16 -9.21 -10.14
N LEU A 79 14.15 -9.31 -9.27
CA LEU A 79 12.89 -9.97 -9.57
C LEU A 79 12.12 -9.29 -10.71
N GLY A 80 12.14 -7.96 -10.75
CA GLY A 80 11.56 -7.17 -11.84
C GLY A 80 12.32 -7.36 -13.16
N LEU A 81 13.66 -7.27 -13.15
CA LEU A 81 14.51 -7.42 -14.32
C LEU A 81 14.43 -8.82 -14.93
N THR A 82 14.43 -9.86 -14.11
CA THR A 82 14.32 -11.25 -14.57
C THR A 82 12.90 -11.60 -15.01
N GLY A 83 11.89 -10.86 -14.49
CA GLY A 83 10.48 -11.21 -14.65
C GLY A 83 10.14 -12.53 -13.97
N PHE A 84 10.85 -12.85 -12.85
CA PHE A 84 10.69 -14.12 -12.12
C PHE A 84 9.20 -14.42 -11.88
N CYS A 85 8.78 -15.61 -12.27
CA CYS A 85 7.39 -16.10 -12.29
C CYS A 85 6.43 -15.26 -13.18
N THR A 86 6.45 -13.92 -13.11
CA THR A 86 5.51 -13.02 -13.79
C THR A 86 5.56 -13.15 -15.31
N TYR A 87 6.78 -13.25 -15.86
CA TYR A 87 6.96 -13.37 -17.31
C TYR A 87 6.32 -14.68 -17.82
N ARG A 88 6.64 -15.82 -17.18
CA ARG A 88 6.08 -17.12 -17.53
C ARG A 88 4.58 -17.22 -17.29
N PHE A 89 4.09 -16.67 -16.17
CA PHE A 89 2.66 -16.58 -15.93
C PHE A 89 1.92 -15.87 -17.08
N ARG A 90 2.44 -14.71 -17.50
CA ARG A 90 1.80 -13.96 -18.58
C ARG A 90 1.89 -14.66 -19.95
N GLU A 91 2.96 -15.42 -20.23
CA GLU A 91 3.09 -16.24 -21.45
C GLU A 91 2.00 -17.30 -21.56
N THR A 92 1.54 -17.89 -20.45
CA THR A 92 0.47 -18.90 -20.45
C THR A 92 -0.87 -18.35 -20.91
N ARG A 93 -1.03 -17.02 -20.97
CA ARG A 93 -2.28 -16.33 -21.25
C ARG A 93 -3.44 -16.68 -20.31
N ALA A 94 -3.16 -17.26 -19.14
CA ALA A 94 -4.17 -17.46 -18.10
C ALA A 94 -4.78 -16.12 -17.67
N MET A 95 -6.10 -16.07 -17.53
CA MET A 95 -6.82 -14.88 -17.05
C MET A 95 -6.80 -14.78 -15.54
N THR A 96 -6.72 -15.92 -14.85
CA THR A 96 -6.71 -15.98 -13.39
C THR A 96 -5.64 -16.93 -12.88
N MET A 97 -5.21 -16.75 -11.62
CA MET A 97 -4.32 -17.70 -10.96
C MET A 97 -4.91 -19.12 -10.89
N GLY A 98 -6.21 -19.22 -10.63
CA GLY A 98 -6.88 -20.52 -10.61
C GLY A 98 -6.77 -21.25 -11.95
N GLN A 99 -6.94 -20.56 -13.08
CA GLN A 99 -6.74 -21.13 -14.41
C GLN A 99 -5.28 -21.57 -14.62
N PHE A 100 -4.32 -20.74 -14.19
CA PHE A 100 -2.89 -21.11 -14.28
C PHE A 100 -2.56 -22.37 -13.48
N PHE A 101 -3.10 -22.48 -12.26
CA PHE A 101 -2.87 -23.66 -11.42
C PHE A 101 -3.50 -24.93 -12.02
N GLU A 102 -4.68 -24.83 -12.65
CA GLU A 102 -5.28 -25.96 -13.35
C GLU A 102 -4.42 -26.42 -14.52
N MET A 103 -3.92 -25.48 -15.33
CA MET A 103 -3.06 -25.78 -16.48
C MET A 103 -1.71 -26.39 -16.08
N ARG A 104 -1.16 -25.98 -14.94
CA ARG A 104 0.18 -26.38 -14.48
C ARG A 104 0.17 -27.66 -13.64
N PHE A 105 -0.87 -27.85 -12.84
CA PHE A 105 -0.96 -28.93 -11.86
C PHE A 105 -2.21 -29.79 -12.09
N SER A 106 -3.34 -29.42 -11.49
CA SER A 106 -4.57 -30.18 -11.60
C SER A 106 -5.79 -29.34 -11.20
N ARG A 107 -6.99 -29.85 -11.55
CA ARG A 107 -8.27 -29.25 -11.12
C ARG A 107 -8.41 -29.26 -9.59
N SER A 108 -7.98 -30.33 -8.91
CA SER A 108 -8.03 -30.41 -7.45
C SER A 108 -7.15 -29.34 -6.82
N PHE A 109 -5.93 -29.15 -7.33
CA PHE A 109 -5.03 -28.08 -6.86
C PHE A 109 -5.64 -26.68 -7.07
N ARG A 110 -6.26 -26.44 -8.23
CA ARG A 110 -7.00 -25.18 -8.49
C ARG A 110 -8.04 -24.91 -7.41
N VAL A 111 -8.88 -25.90 -7.07
CA VAL A 111 -9.96 -25.73 -6.08
C VAL A 111 -9.40 -25.44 -4.71
N THR A 112 -8.41 -26.23 -4.25
CA THR A 112 -7.77 -26.02 -2.95
C THR A 112 -7.11 -24.63 -2.86
N ALA A 113 -6.36 -24.25 -3.88
CA ALA A 113 -5.74 -22.93 -3.94
C ALA A 113 -6.76 -21.80 -3.96
N ALA A 114 -7.89 -21.96 -4.67
CA ALA A 114 -8.95 -20.97 -4.71
C ALA A 114 -9.63 -20.79 -3.35
N VAL A 115 -9.86 -21.86 -2.59
CA VAL A 115 -10.42 -21.80 -1.23
C VAL A 115 -9.46 -21.03 -0.30
N ILE A 116 -8.17 -21.41 -0.30
CA ILE A 116 -7.16 -20.76 0.54
C ILE A 116 -7.03 -19.28 0.19
N GLN A 117 -6.97 -18.95 -1.10
CA GLN A 117 -6.89 -17.55 -1.54
C GLN A 117 -8.14 -16.75 -1.19
N SER A 118 -9.32 -17.35 -1.27
CA SER A 118 -10.57 -16.68 -0.89
C SER A 118 -10.61 -16.36 0.60
N VAL A 119 -10.27 -17.32 1.46
CA VAL A 119 -10.20 -17.10 2.91
C VAL A 119 -9.16 -16.04 3.25
N SER A 120 -7.96 -16.15 2.68
CA SER A 120 -6.90 -15.15 2.87
C SER A 120 -7.33 -13.76 2.37
N GLY A 121 -8.03 -13.69 1.24
CA GLY A 121 -8.59 -12.46 0.68
C GLY A 121 -9.62 -11.82 1.60
N ILE A 122 -10.54 -12.58 2.18
CA ILE A 122 -11.55 -12.07 3.12
C ILE A 122 -10.88 -11.46 4.36
N ILE A 123 -9.91 -12.17 4.95
CA ILE A 123 -9.18 -11.69 6.14
C ILE A 123 -8.41 -10.41 5.79
N ASN A 124 -7.68 -10.39 4.69
CA ASN A 124 -6.92 -9.23 4.25
C ASN A 124 -7.84 -8.03 3.97
N TYR A 125 -8.96 -8.26 3.29
CA TYR A 125 -9.92 -7.21 2.95
C TYR A 125 -10.67 -6.63 4.15
N ALA A 126 -10.73 -7.34 5.27
CA ALA A 126 -11.30 -6.84 6.51
C ALA A 126 -10.35 -5.83 7.20
N ILE A 127 -9.04 -6.04 7.11
CA ILE A 127 -8.03 -5.23 7.82
C ILE A 127 -7.94 -3.81 7.23
N PHE A 128 -7.87 -3.67 5.91
CA PHE A 128 -7.65 -2.38 5.25
C PHE A 128 -8.76 -1.35 5.54
N PRO A 129 -10.06 -1.66 5.34
CA PRO A 129 -11.13 -0.74 5.67
C PRO A 129 -11.26 -0.46 7.17
N ALA A 130 -10.92 -1.43 8.03
CA ALA A 130 -10.98 -1.24 9.48
C ALA A 130 -9.97 -0.17 9.97
N VAL A 131 -8.73 -0.23 9.49
CA VAL A 131 -7.71 0.80 9.81
C VAL A 131 -8.12 2.15 9.20
N GLY A 132 -8.61 2.15 7.96
CA GLY A 132 -9.09 3.35 7.30
C GLY A 132 -10.27 4.01 8.03
N ALA A 133 -11.23 3.20 8.50
CA ALA A 133 -12.37 3.70 9.25
C ALA A 133 -11.96 4.33 10.58
N ARG A 134 -11.08 3.67 11.35
CA ARG A 134 -10.54 4.23 12.60
C ARG A 134 -9.82 5.54 12.36
N PHE A 135 -8.92 5.58 11.37
CA PHE A 135 -8.19 6.80 11.03
C PHE A 135 -9.14 7.95 10.71
N LEU A 136 -10.17 7.74 9.87
CA LEU A 136 -11.13 8.79 9.53
C LEU A 136 -11.94 9.27 10.72
N ILE A 137 -12.35 8.36 11.61
CA ILE A 137 -13.10 8.72 12.82
C ILE A 137 -12.28 9.66 13.68
N TYR A 138 -11.02 9.32 13.97
CA TYR A 138 -10.15 10.17 14.76
C TYR A 138 -9.75 11.46 14.03
N TYR A 139 -9.44 11.38 12.73
CA TYR A 139 -8.99 12.54 11.95
C TYR A 139 -10.10 13.59 11.74
N LEU A 140 -11.34 13.15 11.61
CA LEU A 140 -12.52 14.03 11.40
C LEU A 140 -13.30 14.30 12.69
N ASP A 141 -12.81 13.79 13.83
CA ASP A 141 -13.48 13.86 15.13
C ASP A 141 -14.97 13.43 15.04
N LEU A 142 -15.20 12.29 14.40
CA LEU A 142 -16.55 11.77 14.22
C LEU A 142 -17.08 11.20 15.54
N PRO A 143 -18.38 11.43 15.85
CA PRO A 143 -18.97 10.86 17.05
C PRO A 143 -18.92 9.32 17.01
N GLY A 144 -18.81 8.67 18.17
CA GLY A 144 -18.75 7.21 18.25
C GLY A 144 -19.99 6.51 17.70
N TYR A 145 -21.16 7.20 17.73
CA TYR A 145 -22.43 6.72 17.21
C TYR A 145 -23.12 7.81 16.37
N VAL A 146 -23.76 7.39 15.29
CA VAL A 146 -24.58 8.24 14.41
C VAL A 146 -26.02 7.78 14.51
N GLU A 147 -26.94 8.70 14.82
CA GLU A 147 -28.36 8.42 14.81
C GLU A 147 -28.94 8.47 13.40
N LEU A 148 -29.40 7.34 12.91
CA LEU A 148 -30.08 7.20 11.62
C LEU A 148 -31.48 6.62 11.83
N GLY A 149 -32.52 7.42 11.59
CA GLY A 149 -33.91 6.96 11.66
C GLY A 149 -34.33 6.37 13.01
N GLY A 150 -33.76 6.86 14.12
CA GLY A 150 -34.04 6.34 15.49
C GLY A 150 -33.16 5.17 15.94
N TRP A 151 -32.19 4.77 15.13
CA TRP A 151 -31.18 3.74 15.47
C TRP A 151 -29.82 4.38 15.69
N ALA A 152 -29.21 4.11 16.85
CA ALA A 152 -27.83 4.50 17.13
C ALA A 152 -26.87 3.47 16.52
N LEU A 153 -26.26 3.81 15.38
CA LEU A 153 -25.32 2.93 14.68
C LEU A 153 -23.88 3.37 14.99
N PRO A 154 -22.95 2.45 15.32
CA PRO A 154 -21.56 2.80 15.55
C PRO A 154 -20.93 3.37 14.28
N SER A 155 -20.28 4.54 14.39
CA SER A 155 -19.63 5.23 13.26
C SER A 155 -18.58 4.36 12.56
N PHE A 156 -17.85 3.53 13.32
CA PHE A 156 -16.89 2.58 12.77
C PHE A 156 -17.52 1.62 11.77
N GLN A 157 -18.65 1.03 12.10
CA GLN A 157 -19.34 0.08 11.22
C GLN A 157 -19.89 0.77 9.97
N LEU A 158 -20.40 1.99 10.11
CA LEU A 158 -20.90 2.78 8.97
C LEU A 158 -19.78 3.14 7.98
N VAL A 159 -18.67 3.66 8.49
CA VAL A 159 -17.52 4.05 7.64
C VAL A 159 -16.89 2.81 6.98
N MET A 160 -16.77 1.71 7.74
CA MET A 160 -16.26 0.44 7.19
C MET A 160 -17.19 -0.11 6.10
N ALA A 161 -18.50 -0.10 6.31
CA ALA A 161 -19.50 -0.51 5.32
C ALA A 161 -19.46 0.37 4.07
N LEU A 162 -19.27 1.68 4.24
CA LEU A 162 -19.10 2.62 3.12
C LEU A 162 -17.87 2.27 2.26
N PHE A 163 -16.71 2.01 2.88
CA PHE A 163 -15.49 1.64 2.17
C PHE A 163 -15.63 0.31 1.42
N LEU A 164 -16.17 -0.71 2.11
CA LEU A 164 -16.41 -2.02 1.49
C LEU A 164 -17.42 -1.92 0.36
N GLY A 165 -18.52 -1.19 0.56
CA GLY A 165 -19.55 -0.97 -0.44
C GLY A 165 -19.02 -0.22 -1.66
N ALA A 166 -18.23 0.84 -1.47
CA ALA A 166 -17.61 1.59 -2.56
C ALA A 166 -16.64 0.72 -3.38
N ALA A 167 -15.77 -0.05 -2.71
CA ALA A 167 -14.83 -0.95 -3.38
C ALA A 167 -15.55 -2.06 -4.15
N LEU A 168 -16.59 -2.65 -3.55
CA LEU A 168 -17.43 -3.65 -4.20
C LEU A 168 -18.14 -3.07 -5.43
N LEU A 169 -18.72 -1.88 -5.30
CA LEU A 169 -19.40 -1.19 -6.39
C LEU A 169 -18.45 -0.94 -7.58
N ILE A 170 -17.26 -0.38 -7.32
CA ILE A 170 -16.24 -0.13 -8.36
C ILE A 170 -15.87 -1.43 -9.08
N THR A 171 -15.65 -2.51 -8.32
CA THR A 171 -15.27 -3.81 -8.86
C THR A 171 -16.38 -4.43 -9.69
N LEU A 172 -17.63 -4.38 -9.23
CA LEU A 172 -18.78 -4.94 -9.94
C LEU A 172 -19.14 -4.16 -11.20
N LEU A 173 -18.92 -2.83 -11.22
CA LEU A 173 -19.24 -1.98 -12.36
C LEU A 173 -18.43 -2.32 -13.62
N GLY A 174 -17.15 -2.67 -13.49
CA GLY A 174 -16.32 -2.88 -14.69
C GLY A 174 -15.11 -3.77 -14.51
N GLY A 175 -15.05 -4.52 -13.40
CA GLY A 175 -13.99 -5.49 -13.16
C GLY A 175 -12.59 -4.88 -13.26
N GLN A 176 -11.66 -5.63 -13.82
CA GLN A 176 -10.24 -5.24 -13.92
C GLN A 176 -10.01 -4.00 -14.81
N VAL A 177 -10.87 -3.72 -15.79
CA VAL A 177 -10.76 -2.48 -16.60
C VAL A 177 -10.95 -1.26 -15.72
N THR A 178 -12.01 -1.27 -14.92
CA THR A 178 -12.34 -0.15 -14.03
C THR A 178 -11.25 0.02 -12.96
N VAL A 179 -10.80 -1.07 -12.34
CA VAL A 179 -9.73 -1.06 -11.34
C VAL A 179 -8.46 -0.43 -11.92
N LEU A 180 -8.00 -0.85 -13.12
CA LEU A 180 -6.83 -0.26 -13.77
C LEU A 180 -6.95 1.25 -13.99
N VAL A 181 -8.11 1.71 -14.44
CA VAL A 181 -8.35 3.14 -14.70
C VAL A 181 -8.38 3.92 -13.41
N THR A 182 -9.13 3.46 -12.40
CA THR A 182 -9.24 4.15 -11.11
C THR A 182 -7.91 4.23 -10.38
N ASP A 183 -7.12 3.16 -10.39
CA ASP A 183 -5.80 3.14 -9.75
C ASP A 183 -4.81 4.07 -10.46
N CYS A 184 -4.87 4.15 -11.80
CA CYS A 184 -4.08 5.13 -12.54
C CYS A 184 -4.46 6.57 -12.20
N VAL A 185 -5.75 6.85 -12.06
CA VAL A 185 -6.24 8.18 -11.65
C VAL A 185 -5.79 8.49 -10.24
N GLN A 186 -5.89 7.54 -9.31
CA GLN A 186 -5.36 7.70 -7.95
C GLN A 186 -3.86 8.00 -7.95
N GLY A 187 -3.08 7.32 -8.79
CA GLY A 187 -1.65 7.60 -8.95
C GLY A 187 -1.35 9.02 -9.42
N LEU A 188 -2.16 9.58 -10.31
CA LEU A 188 -2.00 10.97 -10.76
C LEU A 188 -2.17 12.00 -9.62
N PHE A 189 -2.99 11.71 -8.62
CA PHE A 189 -3.12 12.55 -7.43
C PHE A 189 -2.05 12.23 -6.38
N SER A 190 -1.76 10.96 -6.16
CA SER A 190 -0.91 10.51 -5.05
C SER A 190 0.56 10.88 -5.25
N TYR A 191 1.12 10.67 -6.44
CA TYR A 191 2.55 10.98 -6.66
C TYR A 191 2.89 12.47 -6.48
N PRO A 192 2.15 13.43 -7.04
CA PRO A 192 2.37 14.85 -6.74
C PRO A 192 2.23 15.17 -5.25
N MET A 193 1.25 14.56 -4.57
CA MET A 193 1.06 14.77 -3.13
C MET A 193 2.23 14.26 -2.31
N TYR A 194 2.80 13.08 -2.63
CA TYR A 194 3.99 12.57 -1.96
C TYR A 194 5.18 13.52 -2.11
N LEU A 195 5.39 14.03 -3.33
CA LEU A 195 6.46 14.99 -3.59
C LEU A 195 6.24 16.32 -2.88
N LEU A 196 5.00 16.81 -2.83
CA LEU A 196 4.66 18.04 -2.12
C LEU A 196 4.88 17.91 -0.61
N ILE A 197 4.43 16.81 0.00
CA ILE A 197 4.66 16.53 1.43
C ILE A 197 6.16 16.45 1.71
N LEU A 198 6.90 15.69 0.88
CA LEU A 198 8.34 15.57 1.01
C LEU A 198 9.05 16.93 0.92
N ALA A 199 8.73 17.71 -0.12
CA ALA A 199 9.31 19.03 -0.33
C ALA A 199 8.97 19.99 0.81
N PHE A 200 7.71 19.98 1.30
CA PHE A 200 7.27 20.79 2.42
C PHE A 200 8.05 20.47 3.70
N ILE A 201 8.20 19.18 4.03
CA ILE A 201 8.93 18.77 5.24
C ILE A 201 10.41 19.14 5.14
N LEU A 202 11.05 18.87 3.98
CA LEU A 202 12.45 19.23 3.77
C LEU A 202 12.70 20.74 3.80
N TRP A 203 11.71 21.55 3.44
CA TRP A 203 11.79 23.01 3.54
C TRP A 203 11.50 23.52 4.96
N ARG A 204 10.58 22.87 5.70
CA ARG A 204 10.12 23.31 7.02
C ARG A 204 11.10 23.01 8.15
N PHE A 205 11.83 21.91 8.07
CA PHE A 205 12.75 21.43 9.11
C PHE A 205 14.21 21.58 8.66
N ASP A 206 15.04 22.18 9.52
CA ASP A 206 16.49 22.18 9.32
C ASP A 206 17.10 20.85 9.78
N TRP A 207 17.74 20.16 8.80
CA TRP A 207 18.27 18.82 9.05
C TRP A 207 19.48 18.83 10.00
N GLY A 208 20.34 19.88 9.96
CA GLY A 208 21.54 19.97 10.77
C GLY A 208 21.22 20.34 12.23
N THR A 209 20.36 21.32 12.42
CA THR A 209 20.12 21.91 13.73
C THR A 209 18.90 21.36 14.45
N GLN A 210 17.91 20.86 13.75
CA GLN A 210 16.66 20.38 14.34
C GLN A 210 16.52 18.86 14.28
N VAL A 211 16.74 18.24 13.11
CA VAL A 211 16.50 16.82 12.90
C VAL A 211 17.63 15.95 13.49
N MET A 212 18.88 16.26 13.15
CA MET A 212 20.02 15.44 13.60
C MET A 212 20.18 15.38 15.12
N PRO A 213 19.98 16.46 15.90
CA PRO A 213 20.02 16.37 17.36
C PRO A 213 18.98 15.42 17.93
N VAL A 214 17.75 15.40 17.37
CA VAL A 214 16.69 14.47 17.83
C VAL A 214 17.03 13.03 17.48
N LEU A 215 17.50 12.76 16.25
CA LEU A 215 17.90 11.42 15.84
C LEU A 215 19.12 10.89 16.63
N SER A 216 19.99 11.80 17.08
CA SER A 216 21.20 11.46 17.85
C SER A 216 20.95 11.36 19.36
N SER A 217 19.76 11.75 19.85
CA SER A 217 19.43 11.78 21.27
C SER A 217 18.97 10.42 21.84
N GLY A 218 18.96 9.36 21.03
CA GLY A 218 18.56 8.03 21.46
C GLY A 218 19.45 7.49 22.60
N GLU A 219 18.84 6.83 23.57
CA GLU A 219 19.56 6.11 24.63
C GLU A 219 20.41 4.98 24.04
N ALA A 220 21.43 4.54 24.77
CA ALA A 220 22.24 3.40 24.37
C ALA A 220 21.37 2.15 24.20
N GLY A 221 21.46 1.47 23.04
CA GLY A 221 20.62 0.32 22.68
C GLY A 221 19.30 0.71 21.97
N HIS A 222 18.96 2.00 21.88
CA HIS A 222 17.75 2.51 21.25
C HIS A 222 18.05 3.62 20.23
N SER A 223 19.13 3.47 19.47
CA SER A 223 19.54 4.47 18.48
C SER A 223 18.55 4.56 17.32
N LEU A 224 18.14 5.77 17.00
CA LEU A 224 17.33 6.05 15.81
C LEU A 224 18.15 6.11 14.50
N LEU A 225 19.48 6.04 14.61
CA LEU A 225 20.44 6.09 13.49
C LEU A 225 21.11 4.75 13.22
N ASN A 226 21.45 4.00 14.30
CA ASN A 226 22.16 2.75 14.17
C ASN A 226 21.20 1.60 13.78
N PRO A 227 21.33 1.02 12.59
CA PRO A 227 20.42 -0.06 12.14
C PRO A 227 20.59 -1.37 12.92
N PHE A 228 21.62 -1.51 13.75
CA PHE A 228 21.85 -2.69 14.58
C PHE A 228 21.32 -2.55 16.02
N GLU A 229 20.85 -1.38 16.40
CA GLU A 229 20.25 -1.08 17.70
C GLU A 229 18.74 -0.83 17.57
N ILE A 230 17.98 -1.80 17.02
CA ILE A 230 16.53 -1.66 16.79
C ILE A 230 15.75 -2.52 17.78
N GLU A 231 16.07 -2.45 19.07
CA GLU A 231 15.38 -3.22 20.10
C GLU A 231 13.93 -2.79 20.32
N ASN A 232 13.57 -1.56 19.93
CA ASN A 232 12.20 -1.05 19.99
C ASN A 232 11.23 -1.77 19.05
N LEU A 233 11.74 -2.48 18.03
CA LEU A 233 10.95 -3.36 17.17
C LEU A 233 11.22 -4.80 17.58
N ARG A 234 10.44 -5.31 18.52
CA ARG A 234 10.57 -6.62 19.18
C ARG A 234 10.85 -7.78 18.21
N ASP A 235 10.34 -7.71 17.01
CA ASP A 235 10.40 -8.79 16.04
C ASP A 235 11.33 -8.47 14.84
N PHE A 236 12.07 -7.34 14.88
CA PHE A 236 12.92 -6.91 13.78
C PHE A 236 14.38 -7.31 13.99
N ASN A 237 14.83 -8.29 13.23
CA ASN A 237 16.21 -8.80 13.28
C ASN A 237 16.63 -9.32 11.90
N ALA A 238 17.88 -9.80 11.78
CA ALA A 238 18.40 -10.36 10.52
C ALA A 238 17.54 -11.54 9.98
N PHE A 239 16.94 -12.33 10.86
CA PHE A 239 16.03 -13.40 10.47
C PHE A 239 14.75 -12.85 9.81
N TYR A 240 14.18 -11.79 10.35
CA TYR A 240 13.03 -11.09 9.74
C TYR A 240 13.34 -10.62 8.32
N VAL A 241 14.51 -10.02 8.11
CA VAL A 241 14.97 -9.58 6.78
C VAL A 241 15.09 -10.77 5.82
N PHE A 242 15.69 -11.88 6.28
CA PHE A 242 15.80 -13.11 5.49
C PHE A 242 14.41 -13.68 5.12
N VAL A 243 13.49 -13.72 6.08
CA VAL A 243 12.09 -14.13 5.86
C VAL A 243 11.40 -13.20 4.86
N GLY A 244 11.62 -11.89 4.98
CA GLY A 244 11.08 -10.90 4.05
C GLY A 244 11.59 -11.09 2.62
N ILE A 245 12.89 -11.29 2.43
CA ILE A 245 13.50 -11.59 1.12
C ILE A 245 12.91 -12.89 0.54
N THR A 246 12.86 -13.97 1.35
CA THR A 246 12.26 -15.24 0.94
C THR A 246 10.79 -15.06 0.55
N GLY A 247 10.04 -14.26 1.33
CA GLY A 247 8.67 -13.89 1.06
C GLY A 247 8.49 -13.17 -0.27
N MET A 248 9.44 -12.33 -0.70
CA MET A 248 9.40 -11.67 -2.01
C MET A 248 9.44 -12.68 -3.18
N PHE A 249 10.19 -13.78 -3.05
CA PHE A 249 10.20 -14.84 -4.05
C PHE A 249 8.91 -15.65 -4.01
N LEU A 250 8.51 -16.15 -2.84
CA LEU A 250 7.31 -16.97 -2.67
C LEU A 250 6.03 -16.20 -2.97
N GLY A 251 5.98 -14.92 -2.62
CA GLY A 251 4.82 -14.04 -2.81
C GLY A 251 4.50 -13.74 -4.27
N ARG A 252 5.44 -13.95 -5.21
CA ARG A 252 5.25 -13.55 -6.61
C ARG A 252 4.05 -14.19 -7.30
N LEU A 253 3.73 -15.43 -7.00
CA LEU A 253 2.56 -16.12 -7.54
C LEU A 253 1.61 -16.71 -6.48
N SER A 254 1.88 -16.51 -5.20
CA SER A 254 1.01 -17.02 -4.15
C SER A 254 -0.17 -16.08 -3.85
N TRP A 255 0.01 -14.78 -4.01
CA TRP A 255 -1.02 -13.79 -3.75
C TRP A 255 -1.86 -13.48 -4.99
N GLY A 256 -3.14 -13.89 -4.97
CA GLY A 256 -4.06 -13.70 -6.09
C GLY A 256 -4.48 -12.24 -6.32
N GLY A 257 -4.46 -11.38 -5.28
CA GLY A 257 -4.98 -10.03 -5.34
C GLY A 257 -4.30 -9.11 -6.36
N THR A 258 -3.01 -9.32 -6.66
CA THR A 258 -2.28 -8.52 -7.65
C THR A 258 -2.13 -9.19 -9.01
N GLN A 259 -2.59 -10.43 -9.17
CA GLN A 259 -2.40 -11.16 -10.43
C GLN A 259 -3.29 -10.67 -11.57
N GLY A 260 -4.39 -9.99 -11.26
CA GLY A 260 -5.22 -9.30 -12.23
C GLY A 260 -4.42 -8.27 -13.06
N PHE A 261 -3.48 -7.56 -12.43
CA PHE A 261 -2.59 -6.63 -13.14
C PHE A 261 -1.66 -7.39 -14.09
N ASN A 262 -0.99 -8.44 -13.64
CA ASN A 262 -0.09 -9.23 -14.48
C ASN A 262 -0.83 -9.86 -15.68
N SER A 263 -2.05 -10.38 -15.48
CA SER A 263 -2.87 -10.94 -16.55
C SER A 263 -3.38 -9.89 -17.54
N SER A 264 -3.53 -8.64 -17.09
CA SER A 264 -3.99 -7.50 -17.90
C SER A 264 -2.91 -6.92 -18.81
N ALA A 265 -1.65 -7.25 -18.61
CA ALA A 265 -0.55 -6.77 -19.44
C ALA A 265 -0.68 -7.23 -20.88
N ARG A 266 -0.36 -6.34 -21.85
CA ARG A 266 -0.43 -6.62 -23.28
C ARG A 266 0.51 -7.74 -23.74
N SER A 267 1.65 -7.88 -23.06
CA SER A 267 2.63 -8.95 -23.32
C SER A 267 3.38 -9.33 -22.05
N ALA A 268 4.11 -10.45 -22.06
CA ALA A 268 4.98 -10.86 -20.97
C ALA A 268 6.10 -9.83 -20.70
N HIS A 269 6.61 -9.19 -21.74
CA HIS A 269 7.57 -8.10 -21.63
C HIS A 269 6.97 -6.87 -20.94
N GLU A 270 5.73 -6.48 -21.27
CA GLU A 270 5.03 -5.36 -20.63
C GLU A 270 4.76 -5.65 -19.15
N ALA A 271 4.36 -6.88 -18.80
CA ALA A 271 4.19 -7.29 -17.40
C ALA A 271 5.51 -7.18 -16.61
N ARG A 272 6.61 -7.68 -17.17
CA ARG A 272 7.95 -7.59 -16.59
C ARG A 272 8.37 -6.13 -16.37
N MET A 273 8.26 -5.30 -17.41
CA MET A 273 8.62 -3.88 -17.34
C MET A 273 7.71 -3.08 -16.40
N GLY A 274 6.42 -3.43 -16.34
CA GLY A 274 5.47 -2.86 -15.39
C GLY A 274 5.90 -3.11 -13.93
N ASN A 275 6.28 -4.34 -13.60
CA ASN A 275 6.79 -4.67 -12.26
C ASN A 275 8.11 -3.97 -11.93
N LEU A 276 9.03 -3.86 -12.88
CA LEU A 276 10.30 -3.16 -12.69
C LEU A 276 10.08 -1.67 -12.40
N LEU A 277 9.25 -1.01 -13.21
CA LEU A 277 8.90 0.40 -13.02
C LEU A 277 8.10 0.61 -11.73
N GLY A 278 7.24 -0.34 -11.34
CA GLY A 278 6.52 -0.33 -10.07
C GLY A 278 7.48 -0.33 -8.89
N THR A 279 8.46 -1.21 -8.88
CA THR A 279 9.48 -1.26 -7.81
C THR A 279 10.19 0.09 -7.62
N TRP A 280 10.48 0.80 -8.71
CA TRP A 280 11.07 2.14 -8.64
C TRP A 280 10.05 3.18 -8.11
N ARG A 281 8.82 3.16 -8.60
CA ARG A 281 7.76 4.11 -8.19
C ARG A 281 7.36 3.95 -6.73
N ALA A 282 7.39 2.74 -6.19
CA ALA A 282 7.14 2.48 -4.78
C ALA A 282 8.07 3.26 -3.83
N GLN A 283 9.23 3.71 -4.31
CA GLN A 283 10.15 4.48 -3.48
C GLN A 283 9.60 5.86 -3.09
N PHE A 284 8.73 6.46 -3.89
CA PHE A 284 8.18 7.79 -3.58
C PHE A 284 7.38 7.80 -2.29
N TYR A 285 6.46 6.85 -2.09
CA TYR A 285 5.69 6.78 -0.86
C TYR A 285 6.54 6.32 0.34
N LYS A 286 7.50 5.42 0.12
CA LYS A 286 8.40 4.96 1.18
C LYS A 286 9.21 6.11 1.74
N TRP A 287 9.87 6.88 0.90
CA TRP A 287 10.61 8.06 1.34
C TRP A 287 9.70 9.11 1.98
N MET A 288 8.51 9.33 1.46
CA MET A 288 7.52 10.21 2.10
C MET A 288 7.19 9.71 3.51
N SER A 289 6.96 8.41 3.71
CA SER A 289 6.65 7.85 5.03
C SER A 289 7.82 7.96 6.00
N VAL A 290 9.06 7.72 5.55
CA VAL A 290 10.29 7.91 6.36
C VAL A 290 10.40 9.35 6.82
N ILE A 291 10.34 10.28 5.89
CA ILE A 291 10.52 11.71 6.17
C ILE A 291 9.40 12.27 7.02
N LEU A 292 8.15 11.81 6.81
CA LEU A 292 7.01 12.17 7.63
C LEU A 292 7.20 11.71 9.10
N ALA A 293 7.66 10.47 9.30
CA ALA A 293 7.95 9.95 10.62
C ALA A 293 9.06 10.73 11.34
N ILE A 294 10.13 11.04 10.62
CA ILE A 294 11.25 11.85 11.16
C ILE A 294 10.78 13.26 11.49
N ALA A 295 9.94 13.87 10.66
CA ALA A 295 9.35 15.16 10.94
C ALA A 295 8.48 15.14 12.20
N ALA A 296 7.65 14.09 12.38
CA ALA A 296 6.85 13.91 13.57
C ALA A 296 7.72 13.72 14.83
N LEU A 297 8.80 12.92 14.75
CA LEU A 297 9.79 12.78 15.82
C LEU A 297 10.42 14.14 16.18
N THR A 298 10.86 14.88 15.17
CA THR A 298 11.49 16.19 15.36
C THR A 298 10.52 17.19 15.99
N TYR A 299 9.28 17.24 15.52
CA TYR A 299 8.27 18.11 16.09
C TYR A 299 7.93 17.76 17.53
N LEU A 300 7.75 16.49 17.83
CA LEU A 300 7.35 16.04 19.17
C LEU A 300 8.49 16.07 20.19
N HIS A 301 9.74 15.90 19.79
CA HIS A 301 10.90 15.76 20.71
C HIS A 301 11.95 16.86 20.54
N GLY A 302 11.82 17.71 19.51
CA GLY A 302 12.73 18.82 19.28
C GLY A 302 12.58 19.95 20.30
N ARG A 303 13.69 20.58 20.66
CA ARG A 303 13.68 21.70 21.63
C ARG A 303 12.94 22.93 21.11
N ASP A 304 13.02 23.18 19.81
CA ASP A 304 12.43 24.35 19.16
C ASP A 304 10.89 24.30 19.13
N PHE A 305 10.30 23.13 19.32
CA PHE A 305 8.86 22.89 19.29
C PHE A 305 8.30 22.46 20.65
N ALA A 306 9.06 22.65 21.72
CA ALA A 306 8.74 22.10 23.04
C ALA A 306 7.38 22.56 23.57
N ASP A 307 7.03 23.84 23.39
CA ASP A 307 5.78 24.43 23.88
C ASP A 307 4.57 23.88 23.11
N GLU A 308 4.63 23.89 21.78
CA GLU A 308 3.59 23.36 20.90
C GLU A 308 3.42 21.83 21.07
N ALA A 309 4.53 21.12 21.17
CA ALA A 309 4.55 19.65 21.37
C ALA A 309 3.98 19.24 22.73
N HIS A 310 4.11 20.07 23.76
CA HIS A 310 3.60 19.77 25.09
C HIS A 310 2.06 19.73 25.14
N GLU A 311 1.39 20.63 24.44
CA GLU A 311 -0.06 20.66 24.31
C GLU A 311 -0.55 19.40 23.56
N LEU A 312 0.04 19.11 22.42
CA LEU A 312 -0.29 17.93 21.60
C LEU A 312 -0.05 16.60 22.33
N ARG A 313 1.04 16.49 23.11
CA ARG A 313 1.29 15.27 23.92
C ARG A 313 0.26 15.08 25.01
N ARG A 314 -0.28 16.13 25.61
CA ARG A 314 -1.37 16.04 26.59
C ARG A 314 -2.65 15.53 25.93
N GLU A 315 -3.00 16.03 24.75
CA GLU A 315 -4.15 15.57 23.99
C GLU A 315 -4.03 14.11 23.57
N LEU A 316 -2.84 13.65 23.18
CA LEU A 316 -2.59 12.27 22.80
C LEU A 316 -2.58 11.29 23.99
N ALA A 317 -2.40 11.79 25.23
CA ALA A 317 -2.39 10.99 26.45
C ALA A 317 -3.76 10.88 27.13
N SER A 318 -4.75 11.72 26.74
CA SER A 318 -6.14 11.72 27.21
C SER A 318 -7.00 10.76 26.38
#